data_c56aea5e27f6d2e6a87c7c7e2e17e9a2
#
_entry.id   c56aea5e27f6d2e6a87c7c7e2e17e9a2
#
_cell.length_a   1.000
_cell.length_b   1.000
_cell.length_c   1.000
_cell.angle_alpha   90.00
_cell.angle_beta   90.00
_cell.angle_gamma   90.00
#
_symmetry.space_group_name_H-M   'P 1'
#
loop_
_entity.id
_entity.type
_entity.pdbx_description
1 polymer ?
#
loop_
_entity_poly.entity_id
_entity_poly.type
_entity_poly.pdbx_seq_one_letter_code
_entity_poly.pdbx_strand_id
1 'polypeptide(L)'
;RDTDRSRGLGDVYKRQVSTHPSFIDIVILIALIPRSTCFVKKELAYNPILKNLVTSIFITNEVELDELKAESKKMLDRGFNVIIFPSGIRHRRDEFPKIRKGASLVALNAGKNVVPIRMFSDRDFLFINQPFYAVSDRCVNFEIEQMREINIADFIGESEIITKQRLTNKIEDELYGL
;
A
#
# COMPACT_ATOMS: atom_id res chain seq x y z
N ARG A 1 8.59 26.89 0.82
CA ARG A 1 8.18 26.92 -0.63
C ARG A 1 8.12 25.50 -1.21
N ASP A 2 7.44 24.55 -0.52
CA ASP A 2 7.29 23.16 -1.01
C ASP A 2 5.96 22.54 -0.60
N THR A 3 4.90 23.36 -0.51
CA THR A 3 3.58 22.90 -0.05
C THR A 3 2.60 22.55 -1.17
N ASP A 4 3.02 22.54 -2.42
CA ASP A 4 2.09 22.42 -3.56
C ASP A 4 2.07 21.03 -4.24
N ARG A 5 2.88 20.07 -3.78
CA ARG A 5 2.90 18.69 -4.32
C ARG A 5 1.94 17.70 -3.68
N SER A 6 1.34 18.05 -2.57
CA SER A 6 0.41 17.14 -1.85
C SER A 6 -1.06 17.26 -2.27
N ARG A 7 -1.40 18.17 -3.17
CA ARG A 7 -2.79 18.40 -3.60
C ARG A 7 -3.42 17.31 -4.47
N GLY A 8 -2.67 16.32 -4.94
CA GLY A 8 -3.16 15.26 -5.82
C GLY A 8 -3.54 13.94 -5.16
N LEU A 9 -3.09 13.70 -3.93
CA LEU A 9 -3.17 12.37 -3.31
C LEU A 9 -4.53 12.03 -2.66
N GLY A 10 -5.50 12.94 -2.64
CA GLY A 10 -6.67 12.80 -1.77
C GLY A 10 -8.06 12.96 -2.34
N ASP A 11 -8.24 13.33 -3.60
CA ASP A 11 -9.54 13.82 -4.08
C ASP A 11 -10.56 12.75 -4.51
N VAL A 12 -10.19 11.49 -4.56
CA VAL A 12 -11.13 10.40 -4.86
C VAL A 12 -10.79 9.18 -4.00
N TYR A 13 -11.79 8.57 -3.38
CA TYR A 13 -11.66 7.35 -2.58
C TYR A 13 -11.12 6.20 -3.43
N LYS A 14 -9.80 5.99 -3.39
CA LYS A 14 -9.06 5.09 -4.26
C LYS A 14 -8.31 4.06 -3.43
N ARG A 15 -7.91 2.99 -4.07
CA ARG A 15 -6.95 2.06 -3.51
C ARG A 15 -5.58 2.47 -3.88
N GLN A 16 -4.73 2.52 -2.91
CA GLN A 16 -3.33 2.81 -3.11
C GLN A 16 -2.52 1.56 -2.89
N VAL A 17 -1.74 1.23 -3.89
CA VAL A 17 -0.81 0.10 -3.87
C VAL A 17 0.59 0.68 -3.89
N SER A 18 1.40 0.37 -2.88
CA SER A 18 2.72 0.98 -2.71
C SER A 18 3.83 -0.05 -2.63
N THR A 19 5.01 0.32 -3.09
CA THR A 19 6.26 -0.34 -2.72
C THR A 19 6.49 -0.22 -1.21
N HIS A 20 7.24 -1.13 -0.62
CA HIS A 20 7.44 -1.20 0.84
C HIS A 20 8.92 -1.33 1.21
N PRO A 21 9.71 -0.25 1.07
CA PRO A 21 11.13 -0.30 1.40
C PRO A 21 11.41 -0.32 2.90
N SER A 22 10.57 0.30 3.75
CA SER A 22 10.85 0.40 5.18
C SER A 22 9.62 0.23 6.07
N PHE A 23 9.85 0.12 7.38
CA PHE A 23 8.76 0.03 8.36
C PHE A 23 7.95 1.34 8.47
N ILE A 24 8.57 2.48 8.22
CA ILE A 24 7.94 3.80 8.38
C ILE A 24 7.00 4.18 7.21
N ASP A 25 7.06 3.45 6.10
CA ASP A 25 6.28 3.77 4.89
C ASP A 25 4.79 3.85 5.14
N ILE A 26 4.27 2.95 5.97
CA ILE A 26 2.86 2.97 6.38
C ILE A 26 2.51 4.28 7.07
N VAL A 27 3.38 4.74 7.99
CA VAL A 27 3.15 5.97 8.76
C VAL A 27 3.19 7.19 7.85
N ILE A 28 4.15 7.23 6.94
CA ILE A 28 4.30 8.31 5.97
C ILE A 28 3.05 8.37 5.05
N LEU A 29 2.63 7.24 4.49
CA LEU A 29 1.47 7.21 3.59
C LEU A 29 0.18 7.61 4.31
N ILE A 30 -0.04 7.15 5.55
CA ILE A 30 -1.21 7.53 6.34
C ILE A 30 -1.20 9.03 6.66
N ALA A 31 -0.03 9.61 6.93
CA ALA A 31 0.10 11.04 7.17
C ALA A 31 -0.18 11.89 5.92
N LEU A 32 0.16 11.38 4.74
CA LEU A 32 -0.01 12.08 3.46
C LEU A 32 -1.38 11.87 2.82
N ILE A 33 -2.01 10.72 3.04
CA ILE A 33 -3.26 10.34 2.40
C ILE A 33 -4.41 10.48 3.39
N PRO A 34 -5.31 11.43 3.21
CA PRO A 34 -6.41 11.67 4.13
C PRO A 34 -7.36 10.46 4.17
N ARG A 35 -7.95 10.22 5.35
CA ARG A 35 -8.90 9.13 5.57
C ARG A 35 -8.41 7.79 5.04
N SER A 36 -7.18 7.44 5.36
CA SER A 36 -6.55 6.20 4.90
C SER A 36 -6.52 5.13 5.99
N THR A 37 -6.54 3.88 5.57
CA THR A 37 -6.33 2.69 6.38
C THR A 37 -5.42 1.71 5.65
N CYS A 38 -4.80 0.81 6.39
CA CYS A 38 -3.90 -0.18 5.82
C CYS A 38 -4.13 -1.54 6.49
N PHE A 39 -3.84 -2.61 5.76
CA PHE A 39 -3.79 -3.95 6.35
C PHE A 39 -2.43 -4.20 6.98
N VAL A 40 -2.43 -4.57 8.25
CA VAL A 40 -1.22 -4.91 9.00
C VAL A 40 -1.35 -6.29 9.63
N LYS A 41 -0.23 -6.95 9.81
CA LYS A 41 -0.19 -8.22 10.52
C LYS A 41 -0.59 -8.02 11.99
N LYS A 42 -1.36 -8.97 12.53
CA LYS A 42 -1.85 -8.94 13.91
C LYS A 42 -0.72 -8.91 14.94
N GLU A 43 0.44 -9.47 14.61
CA GLU A 43 1.61 -9.40 15.48
C GLU A 43 2.03 -7.97 15.80
N LEU A 44 1.79 -7.02 14.90
CA LEU A 44 2.05 -5.59 15.16
C LEU A 44 1.13 -4.99 16.22
N ALA A 45 -0.08 -5.54 16.40
CA ALA A 45 -1.00 -5.12 17.45
C ALA A 45 -0.54 -5.53 18.86
N TYR A 46 0.34 -6.53 18.96
CA TYR A 46 0.94 -6.94 20.24
C TYR A 46 2.15 -6.10 20.65
N ASN A 47 2.67 -5.27 19.76
CA ASN A 47 3.75 -4.35 20.11
C ASN A 47 3.20 -3.22 20.99
N PRO A 48 3.67 -3.06 22.25
CA PRO A 48 3.10 -2.08 23.19
C PRO A 48 3.22 -0.63 22.71
N ILE A 49 4.21 -0.31 21.87
CA ILE A 49 4.43 1.03 21.31
C ILE A 49 3.45 1.29 20.16
N LEU A 50 3.16 0.28 19.35
CA LEU A 50 2.36 0.41 18.15
C LEU A 50 0.88 0.06 18.35
N LYS A 51 0.53 -0.60 19.46
CA LYS A 51 -0.81 -1.12 19.73
C LYS A 51 -1.89 -0.06 19.51
N ASN A 52 -1.75 1.10 20.12
CA ASN A 52 -2.76 2.16 20.05
C ASN A 52 -2.90 2.72 18.62
N LEU A 53 -1.81 2.84 17.89
CA LEU A 53 -1.81 3.25 16.49
C LEU A 53 -2.46 2.18 15.61
N VAL A 54 -2.05 0.93 15.76
CA VAL A 54 -2.54 -0.21 14.98
C VAL A 54 -4.04 -0.41 15.18
N THR A 55 -4.53 -0.40 16.42
CA THR A 55 -5.96 -0.61 16.70
C THR A 55 -6.85 0.54 16.25
N SER A 56 -6.33 1.75 16.12
CA SER A 56 -7.11 2.93 15.75
C SER A 56 -7.22 3.15 14.24
N ILE A 57 -6.23 2.72 13.47
CA ILE A 57 -6.09 3.10 12.05
C ILE A 57 -6.06 1.87 11.13
N PHE A 58 -5.67 0.71 11.64
CA PHE A 58 -5.35 -0.46 10.82
C PHE A 58 -6.38 -1.60 10.95
N ILE A 59 -6.50 -2.35 9.88
CA ILE A 59 -7.24 -3.61 9.83
C ILE A 59 -6.25 -4.74 10.05
N THR A 60 -6.48 -5.60 11.05
CA THR A 60 -5.57 -6.72 11.33
C THR A 60 -5.71 -7.85 10.32
N ASN A 61 -4.60 -8.36 9.84
CA ASN A 61 -4.50 -9.29 8.70
C ASN A 61 -4.29 -10.75 9.15
N GLU A 62 -5.20 -11.29 9.98
CA GLU A 62 -5.34 -12.76 10.16
C GLU A 62 -6.60 -13.29 9.47
N VAL A 63 -7.08 -12.56 8.51
CA VAL A 63 -8.38 -12.70 7.92
C VAL A 63 -8.25 -13.55 6.67
N GLU A 64 -9.11 -14.50 6.46
CA GLU A 64 -9.25 -15.20 5.19
C GLU A 64 -9.45 -14.18 4.06
N LEU A 65 -9.06 -14.53 2.84
CA LEU A 65 -9.10 -13.64 1.69
C LEU A 65 -10.47 -12.99 1.48
N ASP A 66 -11.54 -13.70 1.80
CA ASP A 66 -12.91 -13.21 1.62
C ASP A 66 -13.27 -12.14 2.67
N GLU A 67 -12.81 -12.29 3.88
CA GLU A 67 -12.95 -11.30 4.94
C GLU A 67 -12.14 -10.03 4.63
N LEU A 68 -10.92 -10.20 4.09
CA LEU A 68 -10.10 -9.10 3.58
C LEU A 68 -10.84 -8.29 2.50
N LYS A 69 -11.50 -8.96 1.57
CA LYS A 69 -12.33 -8.31 0.53
C LYS A 69 -13.49 -7.55 1.14
N ALA A 70 -14.21 -8.18 2.09
CA ALA A 70 -15.38 -7.59 2.74
C ALA A 70 -15.01 -6.33 3.55
N GLU A 71 -13.98 -6.40 4.40
CA GLU A 71 -13.53 -5.25 5.18
C GLU A 71 -12.96 -4.13 4.29
N SER A 72 -12.20 -4.47 3.23
CA SER A 72 -11.74 -3.47 2.27
C SER A 72 -12.91 -2.76 1.61
N LYS A 73 -13.91 -3.50 1.15
CA LYS A 73 -15.10 -2.91 0.52
C LYS A 73 -15.84 -2.00 1.48
N LYS A 74 -16.08 -2.43 2.70
CA LYS A 74 -16.73 -1.66 3.74
C LYS A 74 -16.00 -0.34 4.02
N MET A 75 -14.67 -0.36 4.10
CA MET A 75 -13.90 0.87 4.33
C MET A 75 -13.95 1.82 3.13
N LEU A 76 -13.86 1.29 1.92
CA LEU A 76 -13.97 2.08 0.70
C LEU A 76 -15.36 2.70 0.52
N ASP A 77 -16.43 1.96 0.84
CA ASP A 77 -17.81 2.46 0.78
C ASP A 77 -18.07 3.55 1.84
N ARG A 78 -17.33 3.52 2.96
CA ARG A 78 -17.31 4.59 3.98
C ARG A 78 -16.44 5.80 3.60
N GLY A 79 -15.83 5.78 2.43
CA GLY A 79 -14.98 6.86 1.94
C GLY A 79 -13.57 6.89 2.53
N PHE A 80 -13.03 5.73 2.90
CA PHE A 80 -11.63 5.60 3.26
C PHE A 80 -10.78 5.17 2.06
N ASN A 81 -9.55 5.63 2.03
CA ASN A 81 -8.52 5.11 1.16
C ASN A 81 -7.91 3.84 1.79
N VAL A 82 -7.79 2.77 1.03
CA VAL A 82 -7.20 1.52 1.49
C VAL A 82 -5.80 1.36 0.90
N ILE A 83 -4.78 1.39 1.74
CA ILE A 83 -3.39 1.22 1.34
C ILE A 83 -3.04 -0.27 1.41
N ILE A 84 -2.45 -0.80 0.33
CA ILE A 84 -2.03 -2.20 0.23
C ILE A 84 -0.58 -2.25 -0.24
N PHE A 85 0.24 -3.03 0.45
CA PHE A 85 1.59 -3.36 0.03
C PHE A 85 1.58 -4.74 -0.67
N PRO A 86 1.62 -4.78 -1.99
CA PRO A 86 1.30 -6.00 -2.74
C PRO A 86 2.37 -7.07 -2.64
N SER A 87 3.62 -6.72 -2.37
CA SER A 87 4.70 -7.67 -2.09
C SER A 87 4.49 -8.38 -0.75
N GLY A 88 3.85 -7.71 0.21
CA GLY A 88 3.64 -8.19 1.57
C GLY A 88 4.92 -8.32 2.40
N ILE A 89 6.05 -7.89 1.86
CA ILE A 89 7.37 -7.88 2.51
C ILE A 89 8.09 -6.57 2.21
N ARG A 90 8.94 -6.15 3.13
CA ARG A 90 9.89 -5.05 2.90
C ARG A 90 11.02 -5.56 2.01
N HIS A 91 11.49 -4.73 1.10
CA HIS A 91 12.54 -5.08 0.15
C HIS A 91 13.54 -3.93 -0.01
N ARG A 92 14.74 -4.24 -0.47
CA ARG A 92 15.75 -3.25 -0.77
C ARG A 92 15.40 -2.46 -2.03
N ARG A 93 16.06 -1.35 -2.22
CA ARG A 93 15.85 -0.41 -3.33
C ARG A 93 16.01 -1.05 -4.72
N ASP A 94 16.93 -1.99 -4.83
CA ASP A 94 17.30 -2.71 -6.05
C ASP A 94 16.59 -4.06 -6.21
N GLU A 95 15.71 -4.40 -5.28
CA GLU A 95 14.92 -5.62 -5.32
C GLU A 95 13.52 -5.33 -5.87
N PHE A 96 13.03 -6.20 -6.75
CA PHE A 96 11.69 -6.16 -7.33
C PHE A 96 10.92 -7.41 -6.92
N PRO A 97 10.42 -7.48 -5.68
CA PRO A 97 9.73 -8.66 -5.20
C PRO A 97 8.42 -8.86 -5.95
N LYS A 98 8.12 -10.12 -6.23
CA LYS A 98 6.90 -10.50 -6.93
C LYS A 98 5.65 -10.00 -6.20
N ILE A 99 4.77 -9.37 -6.95
CA ILE A 99 3.49 -8.88 -6.46
C ILE A 99 2.50 -10.02 -6.24
N ARG A 100 1.86 -10.01 -5.09
CA ARG A 100 0.80 -10.96 -4.74
C ARG A 100 -0.55 -10.50 -5.30
N LYS A 101 -1.37 -11.47 -5.70
CA LYS A 101 -2.69 -11.23 -6.31
C LYS A 101 -3.74 -10.62 -5.36
N GLY A 102 -3.43 -10.49 -4.06
CA GLY A 102 -4.35 -9.94 -3.07
C GLY A 102 -4.81 -8.51 -3.38
N ALA A 103 -3.89 -7.63 -3.79
CA ALA A 103 -4.21 -6.26 -4.17
C ALA A 103 -5.22 -6.20 -5.34
N SER A 104 -4.99 -7.00 -6.37
CA SER A 104 -5.87 -7.07 -7.55
C SER A 104 -7.25 -7.61 -7.18
N LEU A 105 -7.31 -8.66 -6.36
CA LEU A 105 -8.58 -9.23 -5.88
C LEU A 105 -9.42 -8.24 -5.10
N VAL A 106 -8.78 -7.54 -4.15
CA VAL A 106 -9.45 -6.50 -3.39
C VAL A 106 -9.92 -5.38 -4.32
N ALA A 107 -9.15 -5.00 -5.37
CA ALA A 107 -9.50 -3.99 -6.34
C ALA A 107 -10.73 -4.38 -7.17
N LEU A 108 -10.74 -5.55 -7.72
CA LEU A 108 -11.84 -6.05 -8.52
C LEU A 108 -13.13 -6.20 -7.70
N ASN A 109 -13.04 -6.78 -6.50
CA ASN A 109 -14.21 -6.99 -5.64
C ASN A 109 -14.94 -5.70 -5.26
N ALA A 110 -14.22 -4.60 -5.03
CA ALA A 110 -14.87 -3.33 -4.68
C ALA A 110 -15.13 -2.41 -5.89
N GLY A 111 -14.74 -2.80 -7.11
CA GLY A 111 -14.96 -2.00 -8.32
C GLY A 111 -14.36 -0.59 -8.24
N LYS A 112 -13.22 -0.44 -7.56
CA LYS A 112 -12.55 0.85 -7.37
C LYS A 112 -11.20 0.88 -8.08
N ASN A 113 -10.85 2.01 -8.66
CA ASN A 113 -9.57 2.22 -9.33
C ASN A 113 -8.39 2.05 -8.40
N VAL A 114 -7.25 1.72 -8.95
CA VAL A 114 -5.98 1.54 -8.21
C VAL A 114 -5.04 2.69 -8.53
N VAL A 115 -4.43 3.26 -7.49
CA VAL A 115 -3.37 4.27 -7.64
C VAL A 115 -2.07 3.65 -7.12
N PRO A 116 -1.16 3.28 -8.02
CA PRO A 116 0.15 2.83 -7.60
C PRO A 116 0.98 4.00 -7.04
N ILE A 117 1.68 3.75 -5.95
CA ILE A 117 2.59 4.71 -5.32
C ILE A 117 3.96 4.06 -5.22
N ARG A 118 4.95 4.73 -5.77
CA ARG A 118 6.34 4.33 -5.68
C ARG A 118 6.99 5.08 -4.54
N MET A 119 7.62 4.36 -3.63
CA MET A 119 8.38 4.95 -2.53
C MET A 119 9.82 4.52 -2.62
N PHE A 120 10.72 5.48 -2.47
CA PHE A 120 12.15 5.27 -2.40
C PHE A 120 12.72 5.95 -1.16
N SER A 121 13.76 5.36 -0.59
CA SER A 121 14.62 6.02 0.37
C SER A 121 16.04 6.09 -0.18
N ASP A 122 16.74 7.19 0.05
CA ASP A 122 18.13 7.37 -0.39
C ASP A 122 19.11 6.46 0.36
N ARG A 123 18.66 5.85 1.47
CA ARG A 123 19.42 4.99 2.36
C ARG A 123 18.60 3.84 2.88
N ASP A 124 19.31 2.82 3.28
CA ASP A 124 18.76 1.69 4.01
C ASP A 124 18.32 2.13 5.42
N PHE A 125 17.02 2.15 5.68
CA PHE A 125 16.45 2.57 6.96
C PHE A 125 15.30 1.67 7.36
N LEU A 126 15.40 1.06 8.54
CA LEU A 126 14.41 0.14 9.10
C LEU A 126 14.02 -1.02 8.16
N PHE A 127 15.02 -1.58 7.49
CA PHE A 127 14.86 -2.77 6.65
C PHE A 127 14.44 -4.00 7.43
N ILE A 128 14.16 -5.04 6.67
CA ILE A 128 13.95 -6.38 7.22
C ILE A 128 15.19 -6.80 8.04
N ASN A 129 14.97 -7.31 9.24
CA ASN A 129 16.01 -7.69 10.23
C ASN A 129 16.85 -6.54 10.81
N GLN A 130 16.58 -5.30 10.45
CA GLN A 130 17.19 -4.15 11.11
C GLN A 130 16.42 -3.82 12.40
N PRO A 131 17.07 -3.66 13.56
CA PRO A 131 16.40 -3.29 14.78
C PRO A 131 15.81 -1.87 14.66
N PHE A 132 14.67 -1.64 15.29
CA PHE A 132 13.95 -0.35 15.21
C PHE A 132 14.74 0.84 15.77
N TYR A 133 15.75 0.58 16.61
CA TYR A 133 16.64 1.59 17.20
C TYR A 133 17.91 1.81 16.34
N ALA A 134 18.08 1.10 15.24
CA ALA A 134 19.18 1.36 14.32
C ALA A 134 18.92 2.68 13.58
N VAL A 135 19.48 3.74 14.12
CA VAL A 135 19.35 5.09 13.60
C VAL A 135 20.39 5.30 12.51
N SER A 136 19.99 5.97 11.41
CA SER A 136 20.94 6.42 10.41
C SER A 136 21.82 7.54 10.97
N ASP A 137 23.10 7.57 10.58
CA ASP A 137 24.06 8.63 10.91
C ASP A 137 23.72 9.98 10.24
N ARG A 138 22.83 9.97 9.28
CA ARG A 138 22.38 11.15 8.52
C ARG A 138 20.88 11.11 8.25
N CYS A 139 20.32 12.25 7.86
CA CYS A 139 18.94 12.33 7.42
C CYS A 139 18.66 11.34 6.29
N VAL A 140 17.52 10.65 6.38
CA VAL A 140 17.01 9.78 5.33
C VAL A 140 15.98 10.55 4.53
N ASN A 141 16.17 10.63 3.22
CA ASN A 141 15.22 11.26 2.32
C ASN A 141 14.32 10.20 1.72
N PHE A 142 13.01 10.45 1.80
CA PHE A 142 11.99 9.63 1.15
C PHE A 142 11.45 10.37 -0.06
N GLU A 143 11.45 9.71 -1.20
CA GLU A 143 10.80 10.17 -2.41
C GLU A 143 9.54 9.35 -2.64
N ILE A 144 8.41 10.03 -2.84
CA ILE A 144 7.10 9.41 -2.99
C ILE A 144 6.50 9.91 -4.28
N GLU A 145 6.25 9.01 -5.21
CA GLU A 145 5.72 9.29 -6.52
C GLU A 145 4.38 8.58 -6.72
N GLN A 146 3.35 9.34 -7.07
CA GLN A 146 2.08 8.79 -7.51
C GLN A 146 2.19 8.45 -8.99
N MET A 147 2.00 7.17 -9.32
CA MET A 147 1.99 6.68 -10.68
C MET A 147 0.62 6.85 -11.33
N ARG A 148 0.53 6.47 -12.60
CA ARG A 148 -0.71 6.53 -13.35
C ARG A 148 -1.80 5.68 -12.71
N GLU A 149 -2.98 6.26 -12.54
CA GLU A 149 -4.16 5.56 -12.05
C GLU A 149 -4.57 4.45 -13.02
N ILE A 150 -4.84 3.27 -12.48
CA ILE A 150 -5.34 2.11 -13.21
C ILE A 150 -6.86 2.07 -13.07
N ASN A 151 -7.57 2.23 -14.17
CA ASN A 151 -9.02 2.17 -14.19
C ASN A 151 -9.46 0.70 -14.18
N ILE A 152 -10.25 0.32 -13.20
CA ILE A 152 -10.79 -1.05 -13.10
C ILE A 152 -11.73 -1.40 -14.24
N ALA A 153 -12.45 -0.43 -14.80
CA ALA A 153 -13.36 -0.67 -15.92
C ALA A 153 -12.66 -1.28 -17.15
N ASP A 154 -11.37 -1.01 -17.34
CA ASP A 154 -10.57 -1.53 -18.46
C ASP A 154 -10.30 -3.05 -18.35
N PHE A 155 -10.64 -3.64 -17.22
CA PHE A 155 -10.42 -5.05 -16.92
C PHE A 155 -11.72 -5.85 -16.76
N ILE A 156 -12.88 -5.24 -16.88
CA ILE A 156 -14.18 -5.92 -16.78
C ILE A 156 -14.53 -6.55 -18.15
N GLY A 157 -15.00 -7.79 -18.13
CA GLY A 157 -15.47 -8.48 -19.34
C GLY A 157 -14.73 -9.77 -19.69
N GLU A 158 -13.64 -10.07 -19.01
CA GLU A 158 -12.90 -11.33 -19.13
C GLU A 158 -13.18 -12.27 -17.96
N SER A 159 -12.68 -13.50 -18.03
CA SER A 159 -12.77 -14.40 -16.89
C SER A 159 -12.02 -13.82 -15.67
N GLU A 160 -12.52 -14.10 -14.47
CA GLU A 160 -11.94 -13.57 -13.22
C GLU A 160 -10.44 -13.89 -13.09
N ILE A 161 -10.02 -15.06 -13.56
CA ILE A 161 -8.61 -15.50 -13.48
C ILE A 161 -7.73 -14.62 -14.37
N ILE A 162 -8.16 -14.36 -15.60
CA ILE A 162 -7.42 -13.55 -16.57
C ILE A 162 -7.37 -12.09 -16.11
N THR A 163 -8.51 -11.55 -15.75
CA THR A 163 -8.66 -10.17 -15.23
C THR A 163 -7.74 -9.93 -14.05
N LYS A 164 -7.73 -10.82 -13.08
CA LYS A 164 -6.85 -10.75 -11.91
C LYS A 164 -5.37 -10.77 -12.28
N GLN A 165 -4.97 -11.63 -13.20
CA GLN A 165 -3.58 -11.71 -13.63
C GLN A 165 -3.15 -10.45 -14.38
N ARG A 166 -3.96 -9.97 -15.32
CA ARG A 166 -3.69 -8.74 -16.08
C ARG A 166 -3.56 -7.52 -15.17
N LEU A 167 -4.49 -7.38 -14.22
CA LEU A 167 -4.43 -6.29 -13.25
C LEU A 167 -3.20 -6.38 -12.36
N THR A 168 -2.80 -7.59 -11.94
CA THR A 168 -1.58 -7.79 -11.15
C THR A 168 -0.34 -7.36 -11.94
N ASN A 169 -0.22 -7.79 -13.19
CA ASN A 169 0.88 -7.41 -14.06
C ASN A 169 0.90 -5.89 -14.29
N LYS A 170 -0.26 -5.28 -14.54
CA LYS A 170 -0.35 -3.82 -14.73
C LYS A 170 0.08 -3.04 -13.48
N ILE A 171 -0.26 -3.51 -12.29
CA ILE A 171 0.21 -2.92 -11.03
C ILE A 171 1.74 -3.06 -10.91
N GLU A 172 2.28 -4.22 -11.30
CA GLU A 172 3.72 -4.50 -11.25
C GLU A 172 4.49 -3.58 -12.22
N ASP A 173 4.01 -3.45 -13.45
CA ASP A 173 4.58 -2.54 -14.45
C ASP A 173 4.61 -1.08 -13.96
N GLU A 174 3.52 -0.58 -13.40
CA GLU A 174 3.44 0.79 -12.89
C GLU A 174 4.34 1.01 -11.65
N LEU A 175 4.47 0.00 -10.76
CA LEU A 175 5.31 0.12 -9.57
C LEU A 175 6.80 0.01 -9.87
N TYR A 176 7.20 -0.80 -10.82
CA TYR A 176 8.61 -1.10 -11.07
C TYR A 176 9.13 -0.52 -12.38
N GLY A 177 8.26 -0.06 -13.27
CA GLY A 177 8.64 0.51 -14.57
C GLY A 177 9.18 -0.53 -15.55
N LEU A 178 8.63 -1.76 -15.48
CA LEU A 178 9.00 -2.88 -16.35
C LEU A 178 8.24 -2.84 -17.67
#